data_32377e352d2bacb9afd60216a37b700d
#
_entry.id   32377e352d2bacb9afd60216a37b700d
#
_cell.length_a   1.000
_cell.length_b   1.000
_cell.length_c   1.000
_cell.angle_alpha   90.00
_cell.angle_beta   90.00
_cell.angle_gamma   90.00
#
_symmetry.space_group_name_H-M   'P 1'
#
loop_
_entity.id
_entity.type
_entity.pdbx_description
1 polymer ?
#
loop_
_entity_poly.entity_id
_entity_poly.type
_entity_poly.pdbx_seq_one_letter_code
_entity_poly.pdbx_strand_id
1 'polypeptide(L)'
;MHTRAVVPFALLFCAAPAFAQDVLVVAPKEFEASLATWKAHREKQGLKVAVTEPGADVGAAVEATYAKSGKKLRFVVLVGDVEKVPCAMTTRAATGLIDGFAPDPAIPSDAPFADVDGDGLPDVALGRVPADTAEEARTYLDRAVAYETSSDFGVWRRRLNVVAGTGGFGPIVDMALEKLSNDLLSRVTPAVDVTMTYANPFSPYCPPPAEFADHTVRRWNEGALVVAYVGHGSSRHVDWCKFGKDVYPILGMEHVQRIAAEHGAPVSVFVACSTGYLDGQSDCLAEEMVKRPKGPVAVIASSRVSSPYSNGVLAKEMLDALYASDAATVGELLVQMKRRLLDAPAGDAMREQLEKLAGAMYEKDPAMRRNDRADHLNLYNLFGDPCLRIARPSTMTVQTAANVAPGATFDVTGRAEFEGTALVEVVRRKEPPPKLPPGGKKTPEQFRAAYEAANSHGVLKMEIPMKKGPFTVQLKLPADAAPGAAAVRIYLTGKSAAAAGGAEFVIGADAPK
;
A
#
# COMPACT_ATOMS: atom_id res chain seq x y z
N MET A 1 -80.29 24.32 14.58
CA MET A 1 -79.20 23.41 15.06
C MET A 1 -78.13 23.41 14.02
N HIS A 2 -77.05 24.20 14.28
CA HIS A 2 -75.86 24.28 13.38
C HIS A 2 -74.75 23.45 13.99
N THR A 3 -74.44 22.31 13.39
CA THR A 3 -73.27 21.48 13.72
C THR A 3 -72.03 22.06 13.06
N ARG A 4 -71.10 22.57 13.88
CA ARG A 4 -69.76 22.97 13.44
C ARG A 4 -68.87 21.72 13.30
N ALA A 5 -68.37 21.47 12.11
CA ALA A 5 -67.36 20.46 11.86
C ALA A 5 -65.99 20.98 12.34
N VAL A 6 -65.34 20.23 13.25
CA VAL A 6 -63.95 20.45 13.67
C VAL A 6 -63.04 19.73 12.70
N VAL A 7 -62.21 20.47 11.96
CA VAL A 7 -61.16 19.95 11.11
C VAL A 7 -59.91 19.75 11.98
N PRO A 8 -59.31 18.56 12.05
CA PRO A 8 -58.06 18.37 12.77
C PRO A 8 -56.91 18.94 11.97
N PHE A 9 -56.17 19.89 12.57
CA PHE A 9 -54.93 20.41 12.04
C PHE A 9 -53.83 19.36 12.22
N ALA A 10 -53.48 18.65 11.13
CA ALA A 10 -52.34 17.76 11.13
C ALA A 10 -51.04 18.62 11.13
N LEU A 11 -50.31 18.62 12.24
CA LEU A 11 -48.94 19.15 12.33
C LEU A 11 -48.07 18.26 11.41
N LEU A 12 -47.76 18.77 10.22
CA LEU A 12 -46.63 18.25 9.42
C LEU A 12 -45.36 18.56 10.18
N PHE A 13 -44.78 17.57 10.83
CA PHE A 13 -43.36 17.61 11.21
C PHE A 13 -42.54 17.63 9.91
N CYS A 14 -42.11 18.79 9.49
CA CYS A 14 -41.05 18.95 8.51
C CYS A 14 -39.80 18.35 9.16
N ALA A 15 -39.47 17.12 8.86
CA ALA A 15 -38.16 16.57 9.15
C ALA A 15 -37.15 17.46 8.40
N ALA A 16 -36.29 18.17 9.14
CA ALA A 16 -35.18 18.89 8.54
C ALA A 16 -34.42 17.91 7.63
N PRO A 17 -34.01 18.33 6.41
CA PRO A 17 -33.27 17.45 5.53
C PRO A 17 -32.02 16.98 6.29
N ALA A 18 -31.89 15.67 6.44
CA ALA A 18 -30.71 15.06 6.99
C ALA A 18 -29.52 15.52 6.11
N PHE A 19 -28.67 16.42 6.64
CA PHE A 19 -27.46 16.84 5.94
C PHE A 19 -26.55 15.60 5.86
N ALA A 20 -26.52 14.98 4.69
CA ALA A 20 -25.64 13.85 4.44
C ALA A 20 -24.19 14.31 4.70
N GLN A 21 -23.53 13.65 5.65
CA GLN A 21 -22.11 13.83 5.93
C GLN A 21 -21.34 12.75 5.20
N ASP A 22 -20.26 13.14 4.50
CA ASP A 22 -19.39 12.21 3.79
C ASP A 22 -18.18 11.82 4.65
N VAL A 23 -17.75 12.71 5.56
CA VAL A 23 -16.58 12.56 6.42
C VAL A 23 -16.94 12.91 7.86
N LEU A 24 -16.59 12.03 8.78
CA LEU A 24 -16.57 12.33 10.22
C LEU A 24 -15.11 12.44 10.68
N VAL A 25 -14.78 13.56 11.32
CA VAL A 25 -13.53 13.74 12.06
C VAL A 25 -13.83 13.61 13.54
N VAL A 26 -13.12 12.71 14.23
CA VAL A 26 -13.13 12.58 15.70
C VAL A 26 -11.81 13.16 16.20
N ALA A 27 -11.86 14.28 16.89
CA ALA A 27 -10.68 15.01 17.35
C ALA A 27 -10.93 15.73 18.67
N PRO A 28 -9.95 15.83 19.57
CA PRO A 28 -10.02 16.70 20.74
C PRO A 28 -10.29 18.15 20.33
N LYS A 29 -11.01 18.88 21.16
CA LYS A 29 -11.36 20.28 20.88
C LYS A 29 -10.13 21.16 20.64
N GLU A 30 -9.04 20.91 21.37
CA GLU A 30 -7.78 21.61 21.21
C GLU A 30 -7.13 21.39 19.83
N PHE A 31 -7.53 20.35 19.06
CA PHE A 31 -7.04 20.08 17.71
C PHE A 31 -7.92 20.67 16.60
N GLU A 32 -9.07 21.24 16.92
CA GLU A 32 -10.04 21.73 15.93
C GLU A 32 -9.42 22.76 14.97
N ALA A 33 -8.62 23.70 15.49
CA ALA A 33 -7.94 24.69 14.66
C ALA A 33 -6.92 24.09 13.68
N SER A 34 -6.36 22.91 13.98
CA SER A 34 -5.40 22.19 13.12
C SER A 34 -6.06 21.58 11.89
N LEU A 35 -7.37 21.40 11.89
CA LEU A 35 -8.14 20.81 10.80
C LEU A 35 -8.43 21.79 9.67
N ALA A 36 -8.25 23.11 9.86
CA ALA A 36 -8.82 24.15 9.02
C ALA A 36 -8.44 24.02 7.53
N THR A 37 -7.13 23.91 7.22
CA THR A 37 -6.63 23.78 5.84
C THR A 37 -7.13 22.50 5.19
N TRP A 38 -7.02 21.38 5.91
CA TRP A 38 -7.45 20.07 5.43
C TRP A 38 -8.97 20.04 5.20
N LYS A 39 -9.77 20.53 6.13
CA LYS A 39 -11.23 20.58 6.02
C LYS A 39 -11.64 21.40 4.80
N ALA A 40 -11.08 22.60 4.62
CA ALA A 40 -11.35 23.44 3.45
C ALA A 40 -10.99 22.72 2.13
N HIS A 41 -9.89 21.95 2.11
CA HIS A 41 -9.51 21.15 0.95
C HIS A 41 -10.52 20.03 0.67
N ARG A 42 -11.00 19.30 1.68
CA ARG A 42 -12.02 18.24 1.52
C ARG A 42 -13.36 18.83 1.06
N GLU A 43 -13.76 19.97 1.64
CA GLU A 43 -14.99 20.67 1.21
C GLU A 43 -14.90 21.17 -0.25
N LYS A 44 -13.74 21.66 -0.68
CA LYS A 44 -13.48 22.01 -2.10
C LYS A 44 -13.57 20.78 -3.03
N GLN A 45 -13.30 19.59 -2.53
CA GLN A 45 -13.49 18.32 -3.26
C GLN A 45 -14.97 17.87 -3.29
N GLY A 46 -15.88 18.61 -2.65
CA GLY A 46 -17.32 18.31 -2.57
C GLY A 46 -17.71 17.41 -1.40
N LEU A 47 -16.80 17.11 -0.47
CA LEU A 47 -17.09 16.30 0.71
C LEU A 47 -17.66 17.17 1.83
N LYS A 48 -18.67 16.67 2.55
CA LYS A 48 -19.26 17.32 3.72
C LYS A 48 -18.60 16.77 4.96
N VAL A 49 -17.88 17.63 5.68
CA VAL A 49 -17.09 17.27 6.85
C VAL A 49 -17.81 17.65 8.15
N ALA A 50 -18.08 16.67 9.00
CA ALA A 50 -18.48 16.88 10.39
C ALA A 50 -17.27 16.66 11.31
N VAL A 51 -17.22 17.41 12.41
CA VAL A 51 -16.21 17.26 13.47
C VAL A 51 -16.94 16.99 14.78
N THR A 52 -16.44 16.03 15.56
CA THR A 52 -16.93 15.72 16.90
C THR A 52 -15.76 15.50 17.86
N GLU A 53 -15.96 15.76 19.14
CA GLU A 53 -15.00 15.39 20.17
C GLU A 53 -15.05 13.87 20.41
N PRO A 54 -13.92 13.23 20.80
CA PRO A 54 -13.91 11.85 21.23
C PRO A 54 -14.74 11.76 22.54
N GLY A 55 -15.91 11.11 22.46
CA GLY A 55 -16.71 10.79 23.63
C GLY A 55 -16.14 9.57 24.37
N ALA A 56 -16.91 9.06 25.31
CA ALA A 56 -16.57 7.80 25.98
C ALA A 56 -16.59 6.59 25.02
N ASP A 57 -17.28 6.72 23.88
CA ASP A 57 -17.43 5.67 22.86
C ASP A 57 -17.32 6.28 21.46
N VAL A 58 -16.19 6.05 20.81
CA VAL A 58 -15.93 6.50 19.44
C VAL A 58 -16.82 5.76 18.44
N GLY A 59 -17.06 4.45 18.63
CA GLY A 59 -17.90 3.63 17.78
C GLY A 59 -19.33 4.15 17.73
N ALA A 60 -19.91 4.45 18.88
CA ALA A 60 -21.27 5.02 18.97
C ALA A 60 -21.38 6.37 18.24
N ALA A 61 -20.35 7.20 18.25
CA ALA A 61 -20.33 8.47 17.50
C ALA A 61 -20.30 8.23 15.98
N VAL A 62 -19.56 7.22 15.51
CA VAL A 62 -19.50 6.82 14.09
C VAL A 62 -20.85 6.27 13.63
N GLU A 63 -21.42 5.31 14.36
CA GLU A 63 -22.73 4.70 14.06
C GLU A 63 -23.85 5.75 14.01
N ALA A 64 -23.90 6.65 15.00
CA ALA A 64 -24.88 7.73 15.04
C ALA A 64 -24.74 8.66 13.83
N THR A 65 -23.50 8.98 13.41
CA THR A 65 -23.25 9.82 12.24
C THR A 65 -23.62 9.10 10.95
N TYR A 66 -23.28 7.82 10.83
CA TYR A 66 -23.66 6.99 9.69
C TYR A 66 -25.18 6.94 9.52
N ALA A 67 -25.93 6.67 10.60
CA ALA A 67 -27.37 6.67 10.58
C ALA A 67 -27.97 8.04 10.20
N LYS A 68 -27.47 9.15 10.81
CA LYS A 68 -27.91 10.51 10.51
C LYS A 68 -27.59 10.95 9.08
N SER A 69 -26.51 10.47 8.50
CA SER A 69 -26.14 10.76 7.10
C SER A 69 -27.02 10.03 6.08
N GLY A 70 -27.93 9.16 6.49
CA GLY A 70 -28.70 8.28 5.63
C GLY A 70 -27.80 7.22 4.97
N LYS A 71 -26.83 6.70 5.73
CA LYS A 71 -25.83 5.70 5.31
C LYS A 71 -24.88 6.20 4.20
N LYS A 72 -24.60 7.52 4.19
CA LYS A 72 -23.71 8.16 3.20
C LYS A 72 -22.32 8.50 3.74
N LEU A 73 -22.07 8.26 5.03
CA LEU A 73 -20.73 8.41 5.60
C LEU A 73 -19.77 7.46 4.87
N ARG A 74 -18.68 8.00 4.35
CA ARG A 74 -17.66 7.25 3.60
C ARG A 74 -16.34 7.14 4.34
N PHE A 75 -16.03 8.18 5.13
CA PHE A 75 -14.71 8.32 5.76
C PHE A 75 -14.84 8.68 7.22
N VAL A 76 -13.99 8.07 8.05
CA VAL A 76 -13.78 8.43 9.46
C VAL A 76 -12.31 8.73 9.68
N VAL A 77 -12.01 9.92 10.19
CA VAL A 77 -10.65 10.37 10.50
C VAL A 77 -10.52 10.55 12.00
N LEU A 78 -9.73 9.69 12.64
CA LEU A 78 -9.36 9.83 14.05
C LEU A 78 -8.12 10.74 14.14
N VAL A 79 -8.23 11.90 14.77
CA VAL A 79 -7.12 12.84 14.91
C VAL A 79 -6.70 12.93 16.36
N GLY A 80 -5.63 12.27 16.69
CA GLY A 80 -5.07 12.09 18.02
C GLY A 80 -4.54 10.67 18.21
N ASP A 81 -3.52 10.54 19.06
CA ASP A 81 -3.05 9.24 19.51
C ASP A 81 -4.10 8.57 20.41
N VAL A 82 -3.90 7.29 20.78
CA VAL A 82 -4.88 6.49 21.54
C VAL A 82 -5.20 7.09 22.90
N GLU A 83 -4.30 7.85 23.50
CA GLU A 83 -4.53 8.62 24.74
C GLU A 83 -5.53 9.76 24.54
N LYS A 84 -5.63 10.29 23.33
CA LYS A 84 -6.53 11.38 22.94
C LYS A 84 -7.82 10.88 22.32
N VAL A 85 -7.73 9.88 21.46
CA VAL A 85 -8.84 9.21 20.78
C VAL A 85 -8.70 7.70 20.98
N PRO A 86 -9.33 7.11 21.99
CA PRO A 86 -9.17 5.69 22.32
C PRO A 86 -9.46 4.79 21.14
N CYS A 87 -8.68 3.70 20.99
CA CYS A 87 -8.95 2.62 20.07
C CYS A 87 -9.90 1.57 20.70
N ALA A 88 -10.46 0.71 19.89
CA ALA A 88 -11.19 -0.46 20.38
C ALA A 88 -10.22 -1.58 20.78
N MET A 89 -10.68 -2.44 21.70
CA MET A 89 -9.99 -3.68 22.06
C MET A 89 -10.83 -4.86 21.58
N THR A 90 -10.28 -5.66 20.69
CA THR A 90 -10.93 -6.89 20.21
C THR A 90 -10.22 -8.12 20.73
N THR A 91 -10.88 -9.27 20.63
CA THR A 91 -10.32 -10.55 21.04
C THR A 91 -9.96 -11.38 19.83
N ARG A 92 -8.78 -11.97 19.84
CA ARG A 92 -8.30 -12.84 18.77
C ARG A 92 -9.20 -14.08 18.64
N ALA A 93 -9.63 -14.36 17.42
CA ALA A 93 -10.47 -15.51 17.10
C ALA A 93 -9.64 -16.79 16.83
N ALA A 94 -8.43 -16.65 16.28
CA ALA A 94 -7.52 -17.76 16.08
C ALA A 94 -6.78 -18.09 17.39
N THR A 95 -6.84 -19.36 17.80
CA THR A 95 -6.26 -19.85 19.08
C THR A 95 -4.94 -20.59 18.89
N GLY A 96 -4.43 -20.68 17.64
CA GLY A 96 -3.19 -21.38 17.32
C GLY A 96 -1.93 -20.62 17.73
N LEU A 97 -0.79 -21.33 17.75
CA LEU A 97 0.52 -20.72 17.89
C LEU A 97 0.94 -20.07 16.57
N ILE A 98 1.55 -18.88 16.66
CA ILE A 98 2.22 -18.22 15.54
C ILE A 98 3.72 -18.34 15.79
N ASP A 99 4.44 -19.01 14.90
CA ASP A 99 5.88 -19.28 15.03
C ASP A 99 6.27 -19.91 16.40
N GLY A 100 5.38 -20.77 16.95
CA GLY A 100 5.60 -21.43 18.23
C GLY A 100 5.26 -20.60 19.47
N PHE A 101 4.78 -19.38 19.31
CA PHE A 101 4.39 -18.48 20.40
C PHE A 101 2.87 -18.33 20.47
N ALA A 102 2.32 -18.28 21.68
CA ALA A 102 0.94 -17.87 21.91
C ALA A 102 0.86 -16.34 21.72
N PRO A 103 0.15 -15.84 20.70
CA PRO A 103 0.00 -14.40 20.52
C PRO A 103 -0.88 -13.81 21.62
N ASP A 104 -0.69 -12.51 21.90
CA ASP A 104 -1.58 -11.76 22.79
C ASP A 104 -3.04 -11.91 22.31
N PRO A 105 -3.96 -12.34 23.19
CA PRO A 105 -5.37 -12.49 22.84
C PRO A 105 -6.06 -11.14 22.57
N ALA A 106 -5.53 -10.04 23.12
CA ALA A 106 -6.07 -8.71 22.91
C ALA A 106 -5.48 -8.05 21.66
N ILE A 107 -6.33 -7.54 20.79
CA ILE A 107 -5.94 -6.79 19.59
C ILE A 107 -6.48 -5.36 19.72
N PRO A 108 -5.64 -4.36 20.01
CA PRO A 108 -6.02 -2.95 19.88
C PRO A 108 -6.17 -2.61 18.40
N SER A 109 -7.28 -1.94 18.07
CA SER A 109 -7.65 -1.71 16.67
C SER A 109 -8.61 -0.53 16.52
N ASP A 110 -8.46 0.19 15.43
CA ASP A 110 -9.46 1.17 15.00
C ASP A 110 -10.51 0.54 14.06
N ALA A 111 -10.25 -0.67 13.55
CA ALA A 111 -11.10 -1.33 12.56
C ALA A 111 -12.56 -1.54 13.00
N PRO A 112 -12.87 -1.86 14.27
CA PRO A 112 -14.26 -2.02 14.71
C PRO A 112 -15.12 -0.76 14.53
N PHE A 113 -14.52 0.43 14.56
CA PHE A 113 -15.25 1.68 14.31
C PHE A 113 -15.67 1.87 12.84
N ALA A 114 -15.11 1.07 11.94
CA ALA A 114 -15.46 1.08 10.51
C ALA A 114 -16.57 0.10 10.14
N ASP A 115 -16.89 -0.86 11.00
CA ASP A 115 -17.97 -1.84 10.86
C ASP A 115 -19.21 -1.28 11.55
N VAL A 116 -20.09 -0.62 10.80
CA VAL A 116 -21.26 0.08 11.36
C VAL A 116 -22.54 -0.73 11.31
N ASP A 117 -22.55 -1.90 10.67
CA ASP A 117 -23.69 -2.80 10.63
C ASP A 117 -23.46 -4.12 11.40
N GLY A 118 -22.24 -4.32 11.93
CA GLY A 118 -21.88 -5.43 12.80
C GLY A 118 -21.65 -6.76 12.09
N ASP A 119 -21.37 -6.74 10.77
CA ASP A 119 -21.11 -7.96 10.00
C ASP A 119 -19.64 -8.43 10.06
N GLY A 120 -18.78 -7.66 10.72
CA GLY A 120 -17.34 -7.90 10.87
C GLY A 120 -16.50 -7.36 9.71
N LEU A 121 -17.10 -6.65 8.74
CA LEU A 121 -16.42 -6.05 7.61
C LEU A 121 -16.50 -4.51 7.64
N PRO A 122 -15.48 -3.79 7.17
CA PRO A 122 -15.53 -2.34 7.18
C PRO A 122 -16.53 -1.81 6.15
N ASP A 123 -17.44 -0.93 6.56
CA ASP A 123 -18.38 -0.19 5.69
C ASP A 123 -17.86 1.16 5.29
N VAL A 124 -17.04 1.77 6.16
CA VAL A 124 -16.46 3.09 5.95
C VAL A 124 -14.92 2.99 5.94
N ALA A 125 -14.30 3.89 5.20
CA ALA A 125 -12.86 4.01 5.20
C ALA A 125 -12.40 4.77 6.44
N LEU A 126 -11.56 4.15 7.27
CA LEU A 126 -11.10 4.72 8.53
C LEU A 126 -9.57 4.81 8.58
N GLY A 127 -9.05 5.88 9.18
CA GLY A 127 -7.63 6.05 9.45
C GLY A 127 -7.38 7.00 10.62
N ARG A 128 -6.22 6.83 11.25
CA ARG A 128 -5.76 7.60 12.41
C ARG A 128 -4.59 8.51 12.05
N VAL A 129 -4.69 9.77 12.39
CA VAL A 129 -3.57 10.71 12.46
C VAL A 129 -3.05 10.70 13.90
N PRO A 130 -1.96 9.97 14.20
CA PRO A 130 -1.51 9.71 15.58
C PRO A 130 -0.75 10.92 16.12
N ALA A 131 -1.46 11.99 16.48
CA ALA A 131 -0.88 13.23 16.95
C ALA A 131 -1.04 13.38 18.46
N ASP A 132 0.04 13.73 19.15
CA ASP A 132 0.03 14.07 20.57
C ASP A 132 -0.34 15.54 20.79
N THR A 133 -0.04 16.37 19.79
CA THR A 133 -0.23 17.83 19.84
C THR A 133 -0.98 18.35 18.62
N ALA A 134 -1.62 19.51 18.79
CA ALA A 134 -2.28 20.22 17.70
C ALA A 134 -1.30 20.61 16.56
N GLU A 135 -0.03 20.81 16.87
CA GLU A 135 1.03 21.13 15.90
C GLU A 135 1.36 19.91 15.04
N GLU A 136 1.49 18.73 15.63
CA GLU A 136 1.70 17.47 14.88
C GLU A 136 0.52 17.15 13.98
N ALA A 137 -0.72 17.28 14.50
CA ALA A 137 -1.93 17.10 13.72
C ALA A 137 -1.94 18.03 12.49
N ARG A 138 -1.65 19.33 12.69
CA ARG A 138 -1.57 20.31 11.61
C ARG A 138 -0.48 19.96 10.60
N THR A 139 0.72 19.64 11.07
CA THR A 139 1.86 19.31 10.21
C THR A 139 1.54 18.14 9.29
N TYR A 140 0.92 17.09 9.83
CA TYR A 140 0.50 15.95 9.03
C TYR A 140 -0.60 16.32 8.03
N LEU A 141 -1.66 16.99 8.49
CA LEU A 141 -2.82 17.31 7.65
C LEU A 141 -2.47 18.29 6.51
N ASP A 142 -1.64 19.29 6.79
CA ASP A 142 -1.12 20.21 5.76
C ASP A 142 -0.25 19.46 4.74
N ARG A 143 0.55 18.49 5.17
CA ARG A 143 1.33 17.63 4.27
C ARG A 143 0.44 16.73 3.40
N ALA A 144 -0.64 16.18 3.93
CA ALA A 144 -1.60 15.39 3.15
C ALA A 144 -2.25 16.24 2.03
N VAL A 145 -2.61 17.49 2.34
CA VAL A 145 -3.11 18.47 1.34
C VAL A 145 -2.02 18.79 0.32
N ALA A 146 -0.79 19.05 0.75
CA ALA A 146 0.33 19.36 -0.13
C ALA A 146 0.66 18.20 -1.10
N TYR A 147 0.58 16.95 -0.63
CA TYR A 147 0.74 15.76 -1.47
C TYR A 147 -0.29 15.71 -2.60
N GLU A 148 -1.57 15.92 -2.30
CA GLU A 148 -2.65 15.88 -3.30
C GLU A 148 -2.63 17.05 -4.28
N THR A 149 -2.16 18.21 -3.83
CA THR A 149 -2.10 19.44 -4.63
C THR A 149 -0.77 19.63 -5.36
N SER A 150 0.16 18.71 -5.18
CA SER A 150 1.48 18.75 -5.80
C SER A 150 1.39 18.72 -7.32
N SER A 151 2.16 19.58 -7.96
CA SER A 151 2.39 19.59 -9.42
C SER A 151 3.50 18.62 -9.85
N ASP A 152 4.06 17.84 -8.93
CA ASP A 152 5.06 16.82 -9.24
C ASP A 152 4.38 15.56 -9.80
N PHE A 153 4.42 15.42 -11.11
CA PHE A 153 3.94 14.25 -11.85
C PHE A 153 5.08 13.32 -12.27
N GLY A 154 6.13 13.24 -11.45
CA GLY A 154 7.32 12.43 -11.68
C GLY A 154 7.08 10.93 -11.71
N VAL A 155 8.07 10.19 -12.19
CA VAL A 155 8.03 8.72 -12.37
C VAL A 155 7.83 7.93 -11.07
N TRP A 156 8.01 8.55 -9.91
CA TRP A 156 7.72 7.95 -8.61
C TRP A 156 6.28 7.45 -8.50
N ARG A 157 5.33 8.07 -9.21
CA ARG A 157 3.90 7.69 -9.22
C ARG A 157 3.65 6.28 -9.77
N ARG A 158 4.60 5.68 -10.49
CA ARG A 158 4.52 4.29 -10.95
C ARG A 158 5.48 3.35 -10.22
N ARG A 159 6.20 3.83 -9.19
CA ARG A 159 7.22 3.02 -8.50
C ARG A 159 6.63 2.26 -7.33
N LEU A 160 6.95 0.96 -7.28
CA LEU A 160 6.71 0.06 -6.16
C LEU A 160 8.06 -0.44 -5.65
N ASN A 161 8.46 -0.02 -4.46
CA ASN A 161 9.66 -0.51 -3.81
C ASN A 161 9.30 -1.60 -2.80
N VAL A 162 9.90 -2.77 -2.93
CA VAL A 162 9.71 -3.89 -2.00
C VAL A 162 10.99 -4.09 -1.21
N VAL A 163 10.88 -4.06 0.11
CA VAL A 163 11.95 -4.42 1.04
C VAL A 163 11.52 -5.69 1.76
N ALA A 164 12.32 -6.76 1.65
CA ALA A 164 12.04 -8.04 2.27
C ALA A 164 13.08 -8.36 3.36
N GLY A 165 12.59 -8.86 4.49
CA GLY A 165 13.39 -9.34 5.61
C GLY A 165 14.10 -10.67 5.33
N THR A 166 14.73 -11.25 6.33
CA THR A 166 15.57 -12.46 6.18
C THR A 166 14.78 -13.74 5.90
N GLY A 167 13.47 -13.76 6.08
CA GLY A 167 12.69 -15.00 6.18
C GLY A 167 12.88 -15.64 7.57
N GLY A 168 13.21 -16.92 7.61
CA GLY A 168 13.49 -17.61 8.89
C GLY A 168 12.32 -18.46 9.37
N PHE A 169 11.33 -18.66 8.51
CA PHE A 169 10.20 -19.59 8.75
C PHE A 169 10.55 -21.04 8.42
N GLY A 170 11.82 -21.29 8.07
CA GLY A 170 12.35 -22.57 7.63
C GLY A 170 12.52 -22.67 6.10
N PRO A 171 13.48 -23.49 5.61
CA PRO A 171 13.92 -23.48 4.21
C PRO A 171 12.80 -23.73 3.19
N ILE A 172 11.83 -24.57 3.53
CA ILE A 172 10.71 -24.92 2.63
C ILE A 172 9.71 -23.79 2.58
N VAL A 173 9.39 -23.16 3.73
CA VAL A 173 8.46 -22.03 3.81
C VAL A 173 9.06 -20.80 3.14
N ASP A 174 10.33 -20.51 3.41
CA ASP A 174 11.04 -19.37 2.81
C ASP A 174 11.10 -19.49 1.28
N MET A 175 11.38 -20.70 0.75
CA MET A 175 11.36 -20.95 -0.69
C MET A 175 9.96 -20.79 -1.30
N ALA A 176 8.92 -21.25 -0.58
CA ALA A 176 7.54 -21.08 -1.02
C ALA A 176 7.10 -19.61 -1.03
N LEU A 177 7.50 -18.84 0.00
CA LEU A 177 7.24 -17.40 0.09
C LEU A 177 7.99 -16.62 -0.99
N GLU A 178 9.26 -16.99 -1.28
CA GLU A 178 10.03 -16.37 -2.36
C GLU A 178 9.36 -16.60 -3.72
N LYS A 179 8.95 -17.86 -4.02
CA LYS A 179 8.22 -18.18 -5.25
C LYS A 179 6.92 -17.39 -5.34
N LEU A 180 6.13 -17.36 -4.27
CA LEU A 180 4.87 -16.63 -4.21
C LEU A 180 5.07 -15.13 -4.44
N SER A 181 6.08 -14.53 -3.81
CA SER A 181 6.42 -13.11 -4.01
C SER A 181 6.78 -12.82 -5.47
N ASN A 182 7.55 -13.69 -6.11
CA ASN A 182 7.87 -13.57 -7.53
C ASN A 182 6.62 -13.70 -8.41
N ASP A 183 5.74 -14.64 -8.11
CA ASP A 183 4.48 -14.85 -8.84
C ASP A 183 3.54 -13.65 -8.68
N LEU A 184 3.44 -13.06 -7.48
CA LEU A 184 2.67 -11.84 -7.21
C LEU A 184 3.23 -10.65 -7.98
N LEU A 185 4.53 -10.40 -7.89
CA LEU A 185 5.17 -9.28 -8.58
C LEU A 185 5.13 -9.43 -10.10
N SER A 186 5.10 -10.66 -10.62
CA SER A 186 4.95 -10.92 -12.06
C SER A 186 3.59 -10.52 -12.63
N ARG A 187 2.56 -10.39 -11.78
CA ARG A 187 1.20 -9.96 -12.17
C ARG A 187 1.03 -8.44 -12.21
N VAL A 188 1.97 -7.72 -11.61
CA VAL A 188 1.96 -6.26 -11.67
C VAL A 188 2.17 -5.83 -13.12
N THR A 189 1.31 -4.93 -13.60
CA THR A 189 1.37 -4.43 -14.98
C THR A 189 2.78 -3.96 -15.35
N PRO A 190 3.24 -4.18 -16.61
CA PRO A 190 4.55 -3.71 -17.07
C PRO A 190 4.78 -2.21 -16.92
N ALA A 191 3.69 -1.42 -16.82
CA ALA A 191 3.75 0.02 -16.59
C ALA A 191 4.39 0.39 -15.25
N VAL A 192 4.35 -0.51 -14.26
CA VAL A 192 4.88 -0.28 -12.91
C VAL A 192 6.38 -0.54 -12.87
N ASP A 193 7.09 0.33 -12.17
CA ASP A 193 8.53 0.19 -11.92
C ASP A 193 8.74 -0.46 -10.55
N VAL A 194 9.11 -1.74 -10.53
CA VAL A 194 9.28 -2.52 -9.30
C VAL A 194 10.76 -2.65 -8.98
N THR A 195 11.16 -2.30 -7.75
CA THR A 195 12.49 -2.61 -7.21
C THR A 195 12.38 -3.56 -6.03
N MET A 196 13.41 -4.37 -5.80
CA MET A 196 13.48 -5.28 -4.66
C MET A 196 14.78 -5.09 -3.89
N THR A 197 14.68 -5.08 -2.56
CA THR A 197 15.80 -5.13 -1.62
C THR A 197 15.51 -6.26 -0.65
N TYR A 198 16.31 -7.33 -0.67
CA TYR A 198 16.01 -8.56 0.08
C TYR A 198 17.18 -8.94 1.00
N ALA A 199 16.89 -9.09 2.28
CA ALA A 199 17.89 -9.36 3.32
C ALA A 199 18.38 -10.81 3.35
N ASN A 200 18.56 -11.41 2.17
CA ASN A 200 19.14 -12.73 2.00
C ASN A 200 20.47 -12.60 1.23
N PRO A 201 21.64 -12.81 1.87
CA PRO A 201 22.95 -12.64 1.22
C PRO A 201 23.21 -13.58 0.04
N PHE A 202 22.39 -14.62 -0.13
CA PHE A 202 22.45 -15.50 -1.29
C PHE A 202 21.59 -15.01 -2.47
N SER A 203 20.75 -14.01 -2.24
CA SER A 203 19.96 -13.35 -3.28
C SER A 203 20.77 -12.25 -3.97
N PRO A 204 20.64 -12.05 -5.29
CA PRO A 204 21.20 -10.91 -5.99
C PRO A 204 20.51 -9.59 -5.61
N TYR A 205 19.33 -9.64 -5.00
CA TYR A 205 18.64 -8.46 -4.48
C TYR A 205 19.14 -8.01 -3.10
N CYS A 206 20.18 -8.65 -2.55
CA CYS A 206 20.81 -8.23 -1.31
C CYS A 206 21.90 -7.18 -1.62
N PRO A 207 21.77 -5.94 -1.14
CA PRO A 207 22.87 -4.98 -1.16
C PRO A 207 23.99 -5.43 -0.21
N PRO A 208 25.15 -4.74 -0.15
CA PRO A 208 26.14 -5.05 0.88
C PRO A 208 25.48 -5.09 2.27
N PRO A 209 25.57 -6.19 3.03
CA PRO A 209 24.84 -6.33 4.30
C PRO A 209 25.08 -5.19 5.29
N ALA A 210 26.32 -4.68 5.38
CA ALA A 210 26.65 -3.55 6.25
C ALA A 210 26.00 -2.22 5.82
N GLU A 211 25.55 -2.11 4.58
CA GLU A 211 24.88 -0.92 4.02
C GLU A 211 23.37 -1.13 3.86
N PHE A 212 22.82 -2.24 4.41
CA PHE A 212 21.44 -2.62 4.15
C PHE A 212 20.44 -1.55 4.59
N ALA A 213 20.62 -1.01 5.80
CA ALA A 213 19.76 0.07 6.31
C ALA A 213 19.83 1.34 5.45
N ASP A 214 21.00 1.68 4.91
CA ASP A 214 21.17 2.83 4.00
C ASP A 214 20.41 2.63 2.70
N HIS A 215 20.46 1.41 2.15
CA HIS A 215 19.67 1.05 0.97
C HIS A 215 18.17 1.08 1.27
N THR A 216 17.76 0.61 2.45
CA THR A 216 16.36 0.66 2.91
C THR A 216 15.88 2.11 2.99
N VAL A 217 16.58 2.99 3.70
CA VAL A 217 16.24 4.43 3.80
C VAL A 217 16.16 5.07 2.40
N ARG A 218 17.09 4.71 1.51
CA ARG A 218 17.06 5.20 0.12
C ARG A 218 15.78 4.82 -0.61
N ARG A 219 15.19 3.61 -0.38
CA ARG A 219 13.93 3.19 -1.00
C ARG A 219 12.76 4.09 -0.64
N TRP A 220 12.78 4.70 0.56
CA TRP A 220 11.80 5.73 0.94
C TRP A 220 12.14 7.09 0.33
N ASN A 221 13.42 7.49 0.38
CA ASN A 221 13.84 8.85 0.02
C ASN A 221 13.82 9.13 -1.50
N GLU A 222 13.99 8.12 -2.35
CA GLU A 222 13.92 8.29 -3.81
C GLU A 222 12.51 8.54 -4.35
N GLY A 223 11.50 8.46 -3.47
CA GLY A 223 10.10 8.61 -3.81
C GLY A 223 9.50 7.39 -4.51
N ALA A 224 8.30 7.03 -4.12
CA ALA A 224 7.54 5.92 -4.69
C ALA A 224 6.04 6.13 -4.48
N LEU A 225 5.21 5.44 -5.26
CA LEU A 225 3.78 5.36 -4.97
C LEU A 225 3.56 4.52 -3.71
N VAL A 226 4.24 3.39 -3.64
CA VAL A 226 4.20 2.48 -2.49
C VAL A 226 5.60 1.98 -2.16
N VAL A 227 5.90 1.93 -0.86
CA VAL A 227 7.01 1.14 -0.31
C VAL A 227 6.44 0.07 0.60
N ALA A 228 6.65 -1.20 0.25
CA ALA A 228 6.18 -2.34 1.02
C ALA A 228 7.36 -3.02 1.72
N TYR A 229 7.25 -3.22 3.02
CA TYR A 229 8.12 -4.11 3.78
C TYR A 229 7.41 -5.43 4.04
N VAL A 230 8.10 -6.56 3.85
CA VAL A 230 7.58 -7.92 4.12
C VAL A 230 8.61 -8.68 4.94
N GLY A 231 8.24 -9.17 6.13
CA GLY A 231 9.14 -9.93 7.00
C GLY A 231 8.74 -9.87 8.47
N HIS A 232 9.69 -10.14 9.36
CA HIS A 232 9.47 -9.98 10.79
C HIS A 232 9.46 -8.51 11.20
N GLY A 233 8.72 -8.18 12.26
CA GLY A 233 8.62 -6.84 12.80
C GLY A 233 8.35 -6.79 14.28
N SER A 234 8.65 -5.67 14.88
CA SER A 234 8.34 -5.29 16.25
C SER A 234 7.86 -3.84 16.28
N SER A 235 7.49 -3.33 17.43
CA SER A 235 7.05 -1.95 17.58
C SER A 235 8.11 -0.90 17.19
N ARG A 236 9.40 -1.24 17.27
CA ARG A 236 10.51 -0.27 17.11
C ARG A 236 11.48 -0.59 15.97
N HIS A 237 11.44 -1.78 15.40
CA HIS A 237 12.32 -2.20 14.30
C HIS A 237 11.69 -3.36 13.52
N VAL A 238 12.18 -3.55 12.31
CA VAL A 238 11.92 -4.74 11.51
C VAL A 238 13.08 -5.73 11.66
N ASP A 239 13.17 -6.72 10.80
CA ASP A 239 14.15 -7.81 10.83
C ASP A 239 15.61 -7.33 10.65
N TRP A 240 16.54 -8.28 10.64
CA TRP A 240 17.97 -8.07 10.55
C TRP A 240 18.56 -8.88 9.40
N CYS A 241 19.48 -8.29 8.64
CA CYS A 241 20.26 -9.01 7.63
C CYS A 241 21.42 -9.75 8.30
N LYS A 242 21.44 -11.08 8.21
CA LYS A 242 22.48 -11.94 8.79
C LYS A 242 23.52 -12.32 7.73
N PHE A 243 24.78 -12.03 7.98
CA PHE A 243 25.88 -12.40 7.09
C PHE A 243 27.10 -12.89 7.85
N GLY A 244 27.39 -14.19 7.74
CA GLY A 244 28.43 -14.83 8.54
C GLY A 244 28.06 -14.85 10.03
N LYS A 245 28.87 -14.18 10.84
CA LYS A 245 28.60 -13.99 12.28
C LYS A 245 28.00 -12.62 12.59
N ASP A 246 27.93 -11.76 11.60
CA ASP A 246 27.48 -10.38 11.75
C ASP A 246 25.98 -10.25 11.46
N VAL A 247 25.38 -9.28 12.14
CA VAL A 247 23.96 -8.96 12.05
C VAL A 247 23.81 -7.46 11.81
N TYR A 248 23.10 -7.10 10.75
CA TYR A 248 22.94 -5.71 10.33
C TYR A 248 21.47 -5.32 10.35
N PRO A 249 21.11 -4.11 10.81
CA PRO A 249 19.73 -3.66 10.84
C PRO A 249 19.18 -3.47 9.42
N ILE A 250 17.89 -3.72 9.24
CA ILE A 250 17.15 -3.40 8.02
C ILE A 250 16.52 -2.01 8.16
N LEU A 251 15.74 -1.81 9.23
CA LEU A 251 15.10 -0.55 9.58
C LEU A 251 14.76 -0.56 11.08
N GLY A 252 15.06 0.51 11.77
CA GLY A 252 14.68 0.77 13.17
C GLY A 252 14.44 2.26 13.37
N MET A 253 14.10 2.65 14.59
CA MET A 253 13.78 4.05 14.95
C MET A 253 14.88 5.03 14.55
N GLU A 254 16.15 4.66 14.71
CA GLU A 254 17.30 5.49 14.33
C GLU A 254 17.39 5.73 12.82
N HIS A 255 16.89 4.78 12.02
CA HIS A 255 16.86 4.91 10.56
C HIS A 255 15.66 5.74 10.08
N VAL A 256 14.52 5.67 10.79
CA VAL A 256 13.32 6.48 10.50
C VAL A 256 13.67 7.97 10.53
N GLN A 257 14.55 8.41 11.45
CA GLN A 257 15.00 9.79 11.53
C GLN A 257 15.68 10.30 10.25
N ARG A 258 16.15 9.40 9.38
CA ARG A 258 16.82 9.68 8.11
C ARG A 258 15.88 9.61 6.90
N ILE A 259 14.61 9.23 7.12
CA ILE A 259 13.61 9.21 6.05
C ILE A 259 13.18 10.65 5.77
N ALA A 260 13.41 11.08 4.53
CA ALA A 260 13.13 12.42 4.05
C ALA A 260 12.88 12.40 2.53
N ALA A 261 11.69 11.98 2.11
CA ALA A 261 11.30 11.97 0.70
C ALA A 261 11.01 13.40 0.23
N GLU A 262 11.88 13.94 -0.62
CA GLU A 262 11.68 15.28 -1.22
C GLU A 262 10.58 15.27 -2.28
N HIS A 263 10.43 14.16 -2.98
CA HIS A 263 9.44 13.93 -4.02
C HIS A 263 8.74 12.60 -3.76
N GLY A 264 7.43 12.55 -3.98
CA GLY A 264 6.68 11.30 -3.92
C GLY A 264 6.76 10.58 -2.59
N ALA A 265 6.38 11.26 -1.49
CA ALA A 265 6.23 10.60 -0.19
C ALA A 265 5.33 9.36 -0.33
N PRO A 266 5.83 8.15 -0.03
CA PRO A 266 5.10 6.93 -0.36
C PRO A 266 3.94 6.64 0.61
N VAL A 267 2.98 5.84 0.15
CA VAL A 267 2.18 5.01 1.06
C VAL A 267 3.06 3.83 1.47
N SER A 268 3.31 3.68 2.77
CA SER A 268 4.10 2.56 3.30
C SER A 268 3.19 1.44 3.79
N VAL A 269 3.56 0.18 3.50
CA VAL A 269 2.83 -0.99 3.96
C VAL A 269 3.80 -1.94 4.63
N PHE A 270 3.56 -2.24 5.90
CA PHE A 270 4.35 -3.21 6.66
C PHE A 270 3.57 -4.52 6.78
N VAL A 271 3.89 -5.48 5.96
CA VAL A 271 3.40 -6.86 6.07
C VAL A 271 4.27 -7.59 7.08
N ALA A 272 4.08 -7.25 8.36
CA ALA A 272 4.94 -7.64 9.48
C ALA A 272 4.22 -7.50 10.81
N CYS A 273 4.69 -8.21 11.84
CA CYS A 273 4.16 -8.14 13.20
C CYS A 273 4.38 -6.75 13.83
N SER A 274 3.43 -6.29 14.61
CA SER A 274 3.56 -5.22 15.64
C SER A 274 4.19 -3.89 15.21
N THR A 275 4.40 -3.64 13.92
CA THR A 275 5.00 -2.38 13.44
C THR A 275 4.06 -1.18 13.60
N GLY A 276 2.78 -1.43 13.84
CA GLY A 276 1.72 -0.46 14.17
C GLY A 276 1.17 -0.67 15.59
N TYR A 277 2.02 -0.89 16.59
CA TYR A 277 1.66 -1.14 17.99
C TYR A 277 1.09 0.13 18.64
N LEU A 278 -0.13 0.49 18.28
CA LEU A 278 -0.77 1.80 18.48
C LEU A 278 -1.16 2.13 19.93
N ASP A 279 -1.16 1.16 20.84
CA ASP A 279 -1.47 1.32 22.28
C ASP A 279 -0.20 1.25 23.16
N GLY A 280 0.96 1.51 22.58
CA GLY A 280 2.24 1.54 23.28
C GLY A 280 2.38 2.78 24.19
N GLN A 281 3.33 2.72 25.14
CA GLN A 281 3.69 3.89 25.96
C GLN A 281 4.56 4.92 25.20
N SER A 282 4.93 4.62 23.98
CA SER A 282 5.71 5.47 23.10
C SER A 282 5.40 5.10 21.66
N ASP A 283 5.61 6.04 20.75
CA ASP A 283 5.39 5.86 19.33
C ASP A 283 5.98 4.56 18.81
N CYS A 284 5.17 3.83 18.05
CA CYS A 284 5.63 2.69 17.27
C CYS A 284 6.27 3.14 15.94
N LEU A 285 6.83 2.18 15.21
CA LEU A 285 7.50 2.45 13.93
C LEU A 285 6.59 3.18 12.93
N ALA A 286 5.31 2.79 12.83
CA ALA A 286 4.34 3.40 11.92
C ALA A 286 4.00 4.83 12.30
N GLU A 287 3.83 5.12 13.60
CA GLU A 287 3.55 6.45 14.13
C GLU A 287 4.72 7.39 13.91
N GLU A 288 5.92 6.97 14.31
CA GLU A 288 7.13 7.76 14.10
C GLU A 288 7.35 8.09 12.62
N MET A 289 7.11 7.12 11.71
CA MET A 289 7.24 7.35 10.27
C MET A 289 6.23 8.37 9.75
N VAL A 290 4.97 8.27 10.16
CA VAL A 290 3.91 9.16 9.65
C VAL A 290 3.98 10.55 10.28
N LYS A 291 4.53 10.68 11.48
CA LYS A 291 4.77 11.99 12.13
C LYS A 291 5.92 12.78 11.49
N ARG A 292 6.87 12.11 10.79
CA ARG A 292 8.00 12.80 10.12
C ARG A 292 7.52 13.80 9.09
N PRO A 293 8.02 15.06 9.06
CA PRO A 293 7.61 16.08 8.09
C PRO A 293 7.78 15.67 6.62
N LYS A 294 8.80 14.86 6.30
CA LYS A 294 9.08 14.30 4.97
C LYS A 294 8.98 12.78 4.95
N GLY A 295 8.26 12.19 5.89
CA GLY A 295 8.01 10.76 5.97
C GLY A 295 6.94 10.28 4.98
N PRO A 296 6.58 9.00 5.05
CA PRO A 296 5.46 8.42 4.29
C PRO A 296 4.18 9.21 4.51
N VAL A 297 3.40 9.39 3.44
CA VAL A 297 2.13 10.13 3.53
C VAL A 297 1.02 9.33 4.22
N ALA A 298 1.17 8.01 4.27
CA ALA A 298 0.33 7.09 5.03
C ALA A 298 1.12 5.82 5.33
N VAL A 299 0.78 5.13 6.42
CA VAL A 299 1.37 3.84 6.81
C VAL A 299 0.25 2.85 7.13
N ILE A 300 0.29 1.65 6.55
CA ILE A 300 -0.58 0.52 6.90
C ILE A 300 0.29 -0.50 7.65
N ALA A 301 -0.08 -0.83 8.88
CA ALA A 301 0.74 -1.66 9.75
C ALA A 301 -0.11 -2.45 10.77
N SER A 302 0.45 -3.55 11.27
CA SER A 302 -0.21 -4.43 12.24
C SER A 302 0.02 -4.00 13.67
N SER A 303 -1.04 -3.96 14.48
CA SER A 303 -0.96 -3.59 15.90
C SER A 303 -0.41 -4.70 16.81
N ARG A 304 -0.43 -5.95 16.38
CA ARG A 304 0.07 -7.12 17.13
C ARG A 304 0.74 -8.14 16.21
N VAL A 305 1.11 -9.27 16.76
CA VAL A 305 1.67 -10.41 16.00
C VAL A 305 0.67 -10.88 14.95
N SER A 306 1.12 -10.99 13.71
CA SER A 306 0.36 -11.41 12.54
C SER A 306 0.92 -12.72 11.98
N SER A 307 0.09 -13.54 11.34
CA SER A 307 0.52 -14.82 10.80
C SER A 307 1.12 -14.70 9.40
N PRO A 308 2.13 -15.49 9.04
CA PRO A 308 2.72 -15.50 7.70
C PRO A 308 1.71 -15.82 6.59
N TYR A 309 0.77 -16.73 6.87
CA TYR A 309 -0.26 -17.12 5.92
C TYR A 309 -1.19 -15.94 5.57
N SER A 310 -1.84 -15.35 6.57
CA SER A 310 -2.77 -14.24 6.33
C SER A 310 -2.04 -12.98 5.86
N ASN A 311 -0.78 -12.78 6.23
CA ASN A 311 0.09 -11.75 5.67
C ASN A 311 0.32 -11.95 4.17
N GLY A 312 0.51 -13.18 3.70
CA GLY A 312 0.62 -13.50 2.28
C GLY A 312 -0.66 -13.20 1.51
N VAL A 313 -1.82 -13.53 2.11
CA VAL A 313 -3.12 -13.18 1.54
C VAL A 313 -3.31 -11.66 1.49
N LEU A 314 -2.99 -10.96 2.58
CA LEU A 314 -3.10 -9.50 2.68
C LEU A 314 -2.23 -8.79 1.63
N ALA A 315 -0.98 -9.24 1.42
CA ALA A 315 -0.10 -8.69 0.40
C ALA A 315 -0.67 -8.87 -1.01
N LYS A 316 -1.26 -10.02 -1.30
CA LYS A 316 -1.96 -10.29 -2.57
C LYS A 316 -3.15 -9.35 -2.76
N GLU A 317 -4.04 -9.24 -1.76
CA GLU A 317 -5.22 -8.39 -1.86
C GLU A 317 -4.86 -6.90 -1.93
N MET A 318 -3.75 -6.48 -1.31
CA MET A 318 -3.21 -5.13 -1.44
C MET A 318 -2.79 -4.82 -2.88
N LEU A 319 -2.06 -5.73 -3.54
CA LEU A 319 -1.65 -5.52 -4.93
C LEU A 319 -2.85 -5.47 -5.86
N ASP A 320 -3.85 -6.32 -5.65
CA ASP A 320 -5.09 -6.30 -6.43
C ASP A 320 -5.89 -5.02 -6.18
N ALA A 321 -6.00 -4.57 -4.93
CA ALA A 321 -6.66 -3.30 -4.61
C ALA A 321 -5.90 -2.10 -5.20
N LEU A 322 -4.57 -2.16 -5.23
CA LEU A 322 -3.75 -1.07 -5.76
C LEU A 322 -3.79 -0.98 -7.30
N TYR A 323 -3.78 -2.11 -8.01
CA TYR A 323 -3.57 -2.13 -9.47
C TYR A 323 -4.77 -2.62 -10.28
N ALA A 324 -5.73 -3.30 -9.66
CA ALA A 324 -6.88 -3.89 -10.34
C ALA A 324 -8.23 -3.40 -9.82
N SER A 325 -8.27 -2.36 -8.95
CA SER A 325 -9.49 -1.80 -8.41
C SER A 325 -9.66 -0.31 -8.74
N ASP A 326 -10.85 0.21 -8.44
CA ASP A 326 -11.24 1.61 -8.58
C ASP A 326 -11.03 2.44 -7.31
N ALA A 327 -10.43 1.86 -6.25
CA ALA A 327 -10.15 2.59 -5.01
C ALA A 327 -9.39 3.87 -5.31
N ALA A 328 -9.99 5.01 -5.02
CA ALA A 328 -9.41 6.32 -5.30
C ALA A 328 -8.53 6.82 -4.15
N THR A 329 -8.82 6.37 -2.91
CA THR A 329 -8.14 6.80 -1.70
C THR A 329 -7.45 5.64 -0.97
N VAL A 330 -6.51 5.98 -0.08
CA VAL A 330 -5.81 4.96 0.73
C VAL A 330 -6.78 4.24 1.66
N GLY A 331 -7.78 4.94 2.20
CA GLY A 331 -8.79 4.31 3.04
C GLY A 331 -9.69 3.34 2.26
N GLU A 332 -10.15 3.71 1.06
CA GLU A 332 -10.93 2.81 0.19
C GLU A 332 -10.12 1.58 -0.24
N LEU A 333 -8.81 1.76 -0.49
CA LEU A 333 -7.90 0.65 -0.76
C LEU A 333 -7.86 -0.33 0.42
N LEU A 334 -7.73 0.17 1.65
CA LEU A 334 -7.72 -0.67 2.85
C LEU A 334 -9.06 -1.40 3.04
N VAL A 335 -10.20 -0.74 2.82
CA VAL A 335 -11.53 -1.36 2.88
C VAL A 335 -11.63 -2.52 1.88
N GLN A 336 -11.26 -2.30 0.62
CA GLN A 336 -11.30 -3.35 -0.40
C GLN A 336 -10.37 -4.52 -0.07
N MET A 337 -9.16 -4.24 0.40
CA MET A 337 -8.21 -5.24 0.85
C MET A 337 -8.78 -6.09 1.99
N LYS A 338 -9.35 -5.46 3.02
CA LYS A 338 -9.94 -6.14 4.18
C LYS A 338 -11.15 -7.00 3.78
N ARG A 339 -12.07 -6.48 2.98
CA ARG A 339 -13.23 -7.26 2.52
C ARG A 339 -12.80 -8.52 1.76
N ARG A 340 -11.83 -8.41 0.84
CA ARG A 340 -11.29 -9.55 0.09
C ARG A 340 -10.48 -10.53 0.94
N LEU A 341 -9.99 -10.12 2.08
CA LEU A 341 -9.25 -11.00 3.00
C LEU A 341 -10.13 -12.18 3.48
N LEU A 342 -11.42 -11.94 3.72
CA LEU A 342 -12.38 -13.00 4.07
C LEU A 342 -13.04 -13.63 2.84
N ASP A 343 -13.49 -12.83 1.89
CA ASP A 343 -14.31 -13.23 0.76
C ASP A 343 -13.57 -13.00 -0.56
N ALA A 344 -12.78 -14.01 -0.95
CA ALA A 344 -12.09 -13.98 -2.24
C ALA A 344 -13.07 -14.18 -3.40
N PRO A 345 -12.86 -13.54 -4.56
CA PRO A 345 -13.60 -13.82 -5.77
C PRO A 345 -13.47 -15.30 -6.16
N ALA A 346 -14.56 -15.88 -6.67
CA ALA A 346 -14.54 -17.25 -7.17
C ALA A 346 -13.55 -17.38 -8.34
N GLY A 347 -12.74 -18.45 -8.34
CA GLY A 347 -11.74 -18.73 -9.38
C GLY A 347 -10.43 -17.94 -9.23
N ASP A 348 -10.17 -17.35 -8.08
CA ASP A 348 -8.88 -16.72 -7.78
C ASP A 348 -7.79 -17.80 -7.56
N ALA A 349 -7.13 -18.17 -8.63
CA ALA A 349 -6.11 -19.23 -8.63
C ALA A 349 -4.95 -18.98 -7.65
N MET A 350 -4.56 -17.71 -7.43
CA MET A 350 -3.50 -17.37 -6.48
C MET A 350 -3.99 -17.58 -5.04
N ARG A 351 -5.24 -17.18 -4.74
CA ARG A 351 -5.85 -17.42 -3.45
C ARG A 351 -5.97 -18.91 -3.16
N GLU A 352 -6.41 -19.70 -4.14
CA GLU A 352 -6.47 -21.15 -4.02
C GLU A 352 -5.09 -21.79 -3.77
N GLN A 353 -4.05 -21.27 -4.41
CA GLN A 353 -2.68 -21.73 -4.18
C GLN A 353 -2.20 -21.42 -2.76
N LEU A 354 -2.48 -20.21 -2.25
CA LEU A 354 -2.20 -19.80 -0.86
C LEU A 354 -2.92 -20.71 0.14
N GLU A 355 -4.21 -20.97 -0.09
CA GLU A 355 -5.02 -21.87 0.77
C GLU A 355 -4.46 -23.30 0.80
N LYS A 356 -4.06 -23.84 -0.36
CA LYS A 356 -3.44 -25.17 -0.45
C LYS A 356 -2.11 -25.23 0.30
N LEU A 357 -1.28 -24.21 0.11
CA LEU A 357 0.01 -24.12 0.80
C LEU A 357 -0.17 -24.00 2.33
N ALA A 358 -1.08 -23.14 2.78
CA ALA A 358 -1.38 -22.97 4.18
C ALA A 358 -1.95 -24.24 4.83
N GLY A 359 -2.85 -24.96 4.12
CA GLY A 359 -3.39 -26.24 4.58
C GLY A 359 -2.34 -27.35 4.71
N ALA A 360 -1.30 -27.30 3.87
CA ALA A 360 -0.21 -28.28 3.91
C ALA A 360 0.87 -27.96 4.96
N MET A 361 1.13 -26.70 5.24
CA MET A 361 2.33 -26.25 5.98
C MET A 361 2.04 -25.49 7.27
N TYR A 362 0.87 -24.89 7.41
CA TYR A 362 0.56 -24.00 8.52
C TYR A 362 -0.61 -24.51 9.37
N GLU A 363 -1.84 -24.52 8.84
CA GLU A 363 -3.05 -24.90 9.57
C GLU A 363 -3.98 -25.70 8.64
N LYS A 364 -4.29 -26.95 9.03
CA LYS A 364 -5.11 -27.86 8.22
C LYS A 364 -6.58 -27.49 8.23
N ASP A 365 -7.09 -26.96 9.34
CA ASP A 365 -8.49 -26.60 9.49
C ASP A 365 -8.82 -25.31 8.73
N PRO A 366 -9.69 -25.35 7.70
CA PRO A 366 -10.10 -24.16 6.98
C PRO A 366 -10.80 -23.11 7.85
N ALA A 367 -11.52 -23.55 8.91
CA ALA A 367 -12.19 -22.62 9.83
C ALA A 367 -11.18 -21.82 10.65
N MET A 368 -10.12 -22.47 11.12
CA MET A 368 -9.03 -21.78 11.84
C MET A 368 -8.26 -20.81 10.93
N ARG A 369 -8.03 -21.18 9.65
CA ARG A 369 -7.46 -20.24 8.66
C ARG A 369 -8.37 -19.03 8.41
N ARG A 370 -9.70 -19.24 8.38
CA ARG A 370 -10.66 -18.14 8.28
C ARG A 370 -10.62 -17.24 9.51
N ASN A 371 -10.55 -17.80 10.71
CA ASN A 371 -10.40 -17.04 11.96
C ASN A 371 -9.12 -16.21 11.96
N ASP A 372 -8.00 -16.79 11.52
CA ASP A 372 -6.73 -16.07 11.39
C ASP A 372 -6.84 -14.87 10.42
N ARG A 373 -7.53 -15.03 9.29
CA ARG A 373 -7.81 -13.90 8.39
C ARG A 373 -8.75 -12.87 9.01
N ALA A 374 -9.74 -13.30 9.80
CA ALA A 374 -10.63 -12.39 10.51
C ALA A 374 -9.86 -11.54 11.54
N ASP A 375 -8.89 -12.13 12.26
CA ASP A 375 -8.01 -11.37 13.15
C ASP A 375 -7.24 -10.29 12.39
N HIS A 376 -6.83 -10.57 11.15
CA HIS A 376 -6.08 -9.61 10.32
C HIS A 376 -6.92 -8.39 9.90
N LEU A 377 -8.26 -8.45 9.93
CA LEU A 377 -9.12 -7.27 9.77
C LEU A 377 -8.89 -6.25 10.89
N ASN A 378 -8.67 -6.77 12.12
CA ASN A 378 -8.42 -5.94 13.30
C ASN A 378 -6.95 -5.59 13.47
N LEU A 379 -6.04 -6.46 13.07
CA LEU A 379 -4.59 -6.23 13.20
C LEU A 379 -4.10 -5.05 12.38
N TYR A 380 -4.54 -4.92 11.12
CA TYR A 380 -4.02 -3.90 10.21
C TYR A 380 -4.80 -2.59 10.29
N ASN A 381 -4.10 -1.53 10.68
CA ASN A 381 -4.64 -0.18 10.83
C ASN A 381 -3.96 0.80 9.86
N LEU A 382 -4.68 1.86 9.48
CA LEU A 382 -4.18 2.95 8.65
C LEU A 382 -3.74 4.11 9.55
N PHE A 383 -2.46 4.38 9.58
CA PHE A 383 -1.88 5.60 10.15
C PHE A 383 -1.81 6.65 9.04
N GLY A 384 -2.73 7.62 9.12
CA GLY A 384 -2.87 8.67 8.13
C GLY A 384 -4.32 8.99 7.76
N ASP A 385 -4.48 9.86 6.79
CA ASP A 385 -5.76 10.34 6.30
C ASP A 385 -6.42 9.33 5.35
N PRO A 386 -7.57 8.73 5.69
CA PRO A 386 -8.24 7.77 4.80
C PRO A 386 -8.82 8.42 3.53
N CYS A 387 -9.03 9.75 3.54
CA CYS A 387 -9.49 10.50 2.37
C CYS A 387 -8.36 10.78 1.36
N LEU A 388 -7.09 10.48 1.72
CA LEU A 388 -5.93 10.77 0.88
C LEU A 388 -6.03 10.05 -0.45
N ARG A 389 -6.03 10.82 -1.56
CA ARG A 389 -6.05 10.26 -2.91
C ARG A 389 -4.72 9.62 -3.28
N ILE A 390 -4.78 8.41 -3.81
CA ILE A 390 -3.59 7.71 -4.28
C ILE A 390 -3.12 8.36 -5.59
N ALA A 391 -1.87 8.83 -5.61
CA ALA A 391 -1.31 9.57 -6.76
C ALA A 391 -0.95 8.66 -7.96
N ARG A 392 -1.80 7.69 -8.29
CA ARG A 392 -1.60 6.81 -9.45
C ARG A 392 -1.64 7.59 -10.77
N PRO A 393 -0.75 7.28 -11.75
CA PRO A 393 -0.93 7.76 -13.11
C PRO A 393 -2.19 7.16 -13.72
N SER A 394 -2.86 7.88 -14.61
CA SER A 394 -3.97 7.33 -15.39
C SER A 394 -3.47 6.21 -16.30
N THR A 395 -4.32 5.21 -16.56
CA THR A 395 -3.96 4.12 -17.48
C THR A 395 -3.91 4.62 -18.92
N MET A 396 -2.85 4.24 -19.63
CA MET A 396 -2.66 4.52 -21.05
C MET A 396 -2.59 3.20 -21.82
N THR A 397 -3.35 3.08 -22.91
CA THR A 397 -3.26 1.93 -23.80
C THR A 397 -1.96 1.97 -24.59
N VAL A 398 -1.19 0.86 -24.54
CA VAL A 398 0.05 0.66 -25.30
C VAL A 398 -0.01 -0.71 -25.96
N GLN A 399 0.38 -0.79 -27.22
CA GLN A 399 0.40 -2.02 -28.01
C GLN A 399 1.72 -2.12 -28.78
N THR A 400 2.20 -3.34 -28.99
CA THR A 400 3.41 -3.65 -29.75
C THR A 400 3.30 -5.03 -30.40
N ALA A 401 4.25 -5.37 -31.28
CA ALA A 401 4.37 -6.72 -31.82
C ALA A 401 4.66 -7.74 -30.71
N ALA A 402 4.11 -8.95 -30.84
CA ALA A 402 4.30 -10.02 -29.84
C ALA A 402 5.76 -10.54 -29.77
N ASN A 403 6.50 -10.46 -30.89
CA ASN A 403 7.89 -10.90 -30.98
C ASN A 403 8.69 -9.88 -31.79
N VAL A 404 9.90 -9.58 -31.32
CA VAL A 404 10.82 -8.64 -31.96
C VAL A 404 12.24 -9.21 -31.92
N ALA A 405 12.89 -9.34 -33.07
CA ALA A 405 14.26 -9.83 -33.14
C ALA A 405 15.27 -8.79 -32.60
N PRO A 406 16.41 -9.19 -32.00
CA PRO A 406 17.51 -8.29 -31.69
C PRO A 406 17.94 -7.50 -32.93
N GLY A 407 18.19 -6.19 -32.77
CA GLY A 407 18.55 -5.28 -33.86
C GLY A 407 17.39 -4.82 -34.73
N ALA A 408 16.21 -5.41 -34.63
CA ALA A 408 15.04 -5.04 -35.42
C ALA A 408 14.42 -3.72 -34.95
N THR A 409 13.76 -3.06 -35.92
CA THR A 409 12.90 -1.89 -35.67
C THR A 409 11.45 -2.37 -35.56
N PHE A 410 10.70 -1.80 -34.63
CA PHE A 410 9.29 -2.15 -34.40
C PHE A 410 8.49 -0.94 -33.93
N ASP A 411 7.21 -0.99 -34.16
CA ASP A 411 6.29 0.11 -33.80
C ASP A 411 5.63 -0.18 -32.46
N VAL A 412 5.53 0.86 -31.65
CA VAL A 412 4.74 0.94 -30.41
C VAL A 412 3.62 1.92 -30.65
N THR A 413 2.39 1.47 -30.52
CA THR A 413 1.19 2.28 -30.77
C THR A 413 0.35 2.44 -29.50
N GLY A 414 -0.48 3.47 -29.50
CA GLY A 414 -1.38 3.71 -28.39
C GLY A 414 -2.12 5.03 -28.51
N ARG A 415 -2.66 5.50 -27.37
CA ARG A 415 -3.36 6.77 -27.30
C ARG A 415 -2.97 7.55 -26.05
N ALA A 416 -2.60 8.81 -26.24
CA ALA A 416 -2.32 9.76 -25.17
C ALA A 416 -3.54 10.68 -24.94
N GLU A 417 -3.99 10.80 -23.70
CA GLU A 417 -5.16 11.64 -23.36
C GLU A 417 -4.80 13.12 -23.19
N PHE A 418 -3.51 13.46 -23.08
CA PHE A 418 -2.98 14.81 -23.00
C PHE A 418 -1.60 14.88 -23.63
N GLU A 419 -1.10 16.09 -23.89
CA GLU A 419 0.25 16.32 -24.38
C GLU A 419 1.28 16.41 -23.25
N GLY A 420 2.52 16.01 -23.51
CA GLY A 420 3.60 16.07 -22.53
C GLY A 420 4.91 15.46 -23.01
N THR A 421 5.76 15.10 -22.07
CA THR A 421 7.00 14.36 -22.33
C THR A 421 6.77 12.90 -21.96
N ALA A 422 7.01 12.01 -22.90
CA ALA A 422 6.91 10.57 -22.68
C ALA A 422 8.29 9.96 -22.47
N LEU A 423 8.48 9.30 -21.34
CA LEU A 423 9.57 8.38 -21.09
C LEU A 423 9.18 7.01 -21.64
N VAL A 424 9.84 6.60 -22.72
CA VAL A 424 9.64 5.31 -23.38
C VAL A 424 10.79 4.39 -23.02
N GLU A 425 10.47 3.22 -22.50
CA GLU A 425 11.48 2.25 -22.08
C GLU A 425 11.12 0.86 -22.62
N VAL A 426 12.15 0.12 -23.03
CA VAL A 426 12.10 -1.33 -23.19
C VAL A 426 12.80 -1.93 -21.97
N VAL A 427 12.10 -2.80 -21.27
CA VAL A 427 12.62 -3.46 -20.07
C VAL A 427 12.53 -4.97 -20.21
N ARG A 428 13.49 -5.70 -19.69
CA ARG A 428 13.37 -7.16 -19.57
C ARG A 428 12.38 -7.48 -18.44
N ARG A 429 11.57 -8.48 -18.63
CA ARG A 429 10.77 -9.02 -17.52
C ARG A 429 11.71 -9.67 -16.52
N LYS A 430 11.40 -9.55 -15.23
CA LYS A 430 12.18 -10.19 -14.18
C LYS A 430 12.10 -11.71 -14.37
N GLU A 431 13.15 -12.29 -14.91
CA GLU A 431 13.40 -13.72 -14.73
C GLU A 431 13.91 -13.93 -13.30
N PRO A 432 13.62 -15.06 -12.66
CA PRO A 432 14.28 -15.38 -11.40
C PRO A 432 15.80 -15.22 -11.61
N PRO A 433 16.47 -14.36 -10.84
CA PRO A 433 17.88 -14.11 -11.07
C PRO A 433 18.65 -15.43 -10.89
N PRO A 434 19.73 -15.65 -11.63
CA PRO A 434 20.55 -16.84 -11.47
C PRO A 434 20.96 -16.96 -10.00
N LYS A 435 20.73 -18.15 -9.42
CA LYS A 435 21.18 -18.42 -8.04
C LYS A 435 22.67 -18.14 -7.98
N LEU A 436 23.06 -17.25 -7.08
CA LEU A 436 24.47 -16.99 -6.84
C LEU A 436 25.13 -18.28 -6.30
N PRO A 437 26.38 -18.58 -6.69
CA PRO A 437 27.06 -19.79 -6.22
C PRO A 437 27.04 -19.84 -4.70
N PRO A 438 26.73 -21.01 -4.10
CA PRO A 438 26.78 -21.17 -2.66
C PRO A 438 28.20 -20.99 -2.13
N GLY A 439 28.39 -20.22 -1.07
CA GLY A 439 29.54 -20.31 -0.20
C GLY A 439 30.75 -19.43 -0.50
N GLY A 440 30.69 -18.46 -1.39
CA GLY A 440 31.77 -17.51 -1.58
C GLY A 440 31.68 -16.32 -0.59
N LYS A 441 32.81 -15.89 -0.02
CA LYS A 441 32.90 -14.61 0.67
C LYS A 441 32.75 -13.50 -0.39
N LYS A 442 31.53 -12.99 -0.59
CA LYS A 442 31.29 -11.87 -1.49
C LYS A 442 31.90 -10.59 -0.90
N THR A 443 32.57 -9.81 -1.73
CA THR A 443 32.98 -8.47 -1.36
C THR A 443 31.80 -7.49 -1.44
N PRO A 444 31.87 -6.32 -0.77
CA PRO A 444 30.85 -5.28 -0.91
C PRO A 444 30.58 -4.88 -2.37
N GLU A 445 31.64 -4.84 -3.21
CA GLU A 445 31.55 -4.52 -4.64
C GLU A 445 30.76 -5.57 -5.41
N GLN A 446 30.95 -6.85 -5.11
CA GLN A 446 30.20 -7.95 -5.72
C GLN A 446 28.72 -7.90 -5.34
N PHE A 447 28.40 -7.55 -4.09
CA PHE A 447 27.02 -7.32 -3.67
C PHE A 447 26.39 -6.15 -4.42
N ARG A 448 27.09 -4.97 -4.52
CA ARG A 448 26.58 -3.81 -5.25
C ARG A 448 26.31 -4.14 -6.71
N ALA A 449 27.30 -4.73 -7.40
CA ALA A 449 27.15 -5.09 -8.81
C ALA A 449 25.98 -6.05 -9.06
N ALA A 450 25.79 -7.06 -8.19
CA ALA A 450 24.66 -7.99 -8.29
C ALA A 450 23.32 -7.28 -8.03
N TYR A 451 23.27 -6.44 -7.00
CA TYR A 451 22.08 -5.69 -6.63
C TYR A 451 21.65 -4.70 -7.71
N GLU A 452 22.58 -3.96 -8.29
CA GLU A 452 22.33 -3.04 -9.40
C GLU A 452 21.86 -3.78 -10.63
N ALA A 453 22.52 -4.86 -11.01
CA ALA A 453 22.14 -5.70 -12.15
C ALA A 453 20.73 -6.31 -11.96
N ALA A 454 20.41 -6.79 -10.75
CA ALA A 454 19.12 -7.38 -10.43
C ALA A 454 17.96 -6.37 -10.44
N ASN A 455 18.22 -5.09 -10.17
CA ASN A 455 17.23 -4.02 -10.19
C ASN A 455 17.26 -3.20 -11.50
N SER A 456 18.26 -3.41 -12.37
CA SER A 456 18.36 -2.75 -13.68
C SER A 456 17.77 -3.67 -14.76
N HIS A 457 16.64 -3.28 -15.31
CA HIS A 457 15.94 -4.06 -16.34
C HIS A 457 15.91 -3.36 -17.70
N GLY A 458 16.53 -2.17 -17.80
CA GLY A 458 16.49 -1.34 -19.01
C GLY A 458 17.28 -1.96 -20.15
N VAL A 459 16.63 -2.10 -21.31
CA VAL A 459 17.23 -2.45 -22.60
C VAL A 459 17.40 -1.19 -23.45
N LEU A 460 16.37 -0.34 -23.44
CA LEU A 460 16.32 0.94 -24.16
C LEU A 460 15.58 1.96 -23.30
N LYS A 461 16.04 3.22 -23.38
CA LYS A 461 15.39 4.34 -22.70
C LYS A 461 15.52 5.59 -23.55
N MET A 462 14.40 6.31 -23.73
CA MET A 462 14.37 7.57 -24.46
C MET A 462 13.25 8.47 -23.96
N GLU A 463 13.42 9.77 -24.10
CA GLU A 463 12.39 10.77 -23.86
C GLU A 463 11.98 11.42 -25.17
N ILE A 464 10.68 11.53 -25.38
CA ILE A 464 10.13 12.13 -26.60
C ILE A 464 8.95 13.07 -26.26
N PRO A 465 8.75 14.15 -27.00
CA PRO A 465 7.52 14.91 -26.92
C PRO A 465 6.36 14.07 -27.49
N MET A 466 5.23 14.05 -26.78
CA MET A 466 4.03 13.33 -27.20
C MET A 466 2.84 14.27 -27.22
N LYS A 467 2.11 14.28 -28.35
CA LYS A 467 0.88 15.05 -28.50
C LYS A 467 -0.32 14.24 -28.02
N LYS A 468 -1.40 14.92 -27.62
CA LYS A 468 -2.69 14.29 -27.35
C LYS A 468 -3.21 13.60 -28.62
N GLY A 469 -3.73 12.39 -28.49
CA GLY A 469 -4.31 11.59 -29.57
C GLY A 469 -3.61 10.24 -29.77
N PRO A 470 -3.90 9.55 -30.88
CA PRO A 470 -3.19 8.32 -31.24
C PRO A 470 -1.72 8.63 -31.53
N PHE A 471 -0.84 7.70 -31.17
CA PHE A 471 0.59 7.80 -31.43
C PHE A 471 1.16 6.51 -32.01
N THR A 472 2.25 6.66 -32.75
CA THR A 472 3.15 5.58 -33.16
C THR A 472 4.57 6.02 -32.85
N VAL A 473 5.28 5.23 -32.06
CA VAL A 473 6.70 5.41 -31.72
C VAL A 473 7.48 4.26 -32.29
N GLN A 474 8.44 4.57 -33.16
CA GLN A 474 9.32 3.56 -33.72
C GLN A 474 10.53 3.36 -32.82
N LEU A 475 10.77 2.12 -32.38
CA LEU A 475 11.89 1.73 -31.53
C LEU A 475 12.80 0.77 -32.28
N LYS A 476 14.10 0.84 -32.04
CA LYS A 476 15.10 -0.10 -32.54
C LYS A 476 15.74 -0.84 -31.36
N LEU A 477 15.58 -2.15 -31.29
CA LEU A 477 16.26 -2.94 -30.30
C LEU A 477 17.77 -2.94 -30.54
N PRO A 478 18.60 -2.94 -29.48
CA PRO A 478 20.03 -3.23 -29.59
C PRO A 478 20.26 -4.60 -30.26
N ALA A 479 21.31 -4.69 -31.10
CA ALA A 479 21.64 -5.96 -31.78
C ALA A 479 22.10 -7.05 -30.82
N ASP A 480 22.62 -6.65 -29.66
CA ASP A 480 23.06 -7.50 -28.57
C ASP A 480 21.99 -7.71 -27.48
N ALA A 481 20.75 -7.28 -27.73
CA ALA A 481 19.65 -7.49 -26.79
C ALA A 481 19.45 -8.99 -26.55
N ALA A 482 19.59 -9.42 -25.29
CA ALA A 482 19.45 -10.82 -24.94
C ALA A 482 18.00 -11.29 -25.15
N PRO A 483 17.79 -12.50 -25.75
CA PRO A 483 16.47 -13.11 -25.92
C PRO A 483 15.73 -13.29 -24.59
N GLY A 484 14.40 -13.28 -24.63
CA GLY A 484 13.55 -13.54 -23.46
C GLY A 484 12.35 -12.60 -23.37
N ALA A 485 11.56 -12.75 -22.30
CA ALA A 485 10.40 -11.94 -22.04
C ALA A 485 10.80 -10.47 -21.76
N ALA A 486 10.09 -9.55 -22.40
CA ALA A 486 10.33 -8.12 -22.30
C ALA A 486 8.99 -7.35 -22.29
N ALA A 487 9.06 -6.08 -21.98
CA ALA A 487 7.93 -5.18 -22.11
C ALA A 487 8.41 -3.82 -22.60
N VAL A 488 7.56 -3.17 -23.39
CA VAL A 488 7.64 -1.74 -23.59
C VAL A 488 6.76 -1.07 -22.55
N ARG A 489 7.25 0.01 -21.94
CA ARG A 489 6.47 0.83 -21.02
C ARG A 489 6.63 2.32 -21.35
N ILE A 490 5.56 3.06 -21.21
CA ILE A 490 5.52 4.50 -21.46
C ILE A 490 5.01 5.18 -20.20
N TYR A 491 5.72 6.23 -19.78
CA TYR A 491 5.28 7.14 -18.73
C TYR A 491 5.18 8.56 -19.32
N LEU A 492 3.95 9.07 -19.41
CA LEU A 492 3.69 10.39 -19.95
C LEU A 492 3.50 11.39 -18.82
N THR A 493 4.33 12.42 -18.80
CA THR A 493 4.26 13.54 -17.85
C THR A 493 3.70 14.76 -18.57
N GLY A 494 2.51 15.22 -18.16
CA GLY A 494 1.90 16.47 -18.60
C GLY A 494 2.04 17.57 -17.56
N LYS A 495 1.44 18.75 -17.84
CA LYS A 495 1.46 19.90 -16.91
C LYS A 495 0.67 19.67 -15.61
N SER A 496 -0.38 18.86 -15.67
CA SER A 496 -1.31 18.65 -14.55
C SER A 496 -1.75 17.19 -14.40
N ALA A 497 -1.11 16.25 -15.08
CA ALA A 497 -1.46 14.84 -15.08
C ALA A 497 -0.26 13.96 -15.42
N ALA A 498 -0.32 12.70 -15.01
CA ALA A 498 0.56 11.64 -15.49
C ALA A 498 -0.27 10.46 -16.00
N ALA A 499 0.25 9.76 -17.01
CA ALA A 499 -0.31 8.52 -17.52
C ALA A 499 0.78 7.47 -17.68
N ALA A 500 0.43 6.19 -17.48
CA ALA A 500 1.35 5.08 -17.67
C ALA A 500 0.66 3.93 -18.40
N GLY A 501 1.42 3.27 -19.26
CA GLY A 501 0.97 2.08 -19.98
C GLY A 501 2.14 1.17 -20.32
N GLY A 502 1.84 -0.09 -20.63
CA GLY A 502 2.86 -1.04 -21.05
C GLY A 502 2.26 -2.21 -21.80
N ALA A 503 3.09 -2.84 -22.61
CA ALA A 503 2.76 -4.02 -23.40
C ALA A 503 3.91 -5.04 -23.35
N GLU A 504 3.58 -6.28 -23.15
CA GLU A 504 4.57 -7.39 -23.13
C GLU A 504 4.87 -7.87 -24.55
N PHE A 505 6.11 -8.34 -24.75
CA PHE A 505 6.56 -8.97 -25.97
C PHE A 505 7.76 -9.91 -25.67
N VAL A 506 8.19 -10.66 -26.66
CA VAL A 506 9.37 -11.52 -26.55
C VAL A 506 10.47 -10.99 -27.46
N ILE A 507 11.68 -10.83 -26.91
CA ILE A 507 12.89 -10.61 -27.70
C ILE A 507 13.34 -11.98 -28.22
N GLY A 508 13.29 -12.21 -29.55
CA GLY A 508 13.70 -13.49 -30.13
C GLY A 508 13.48 -13.53 -31.64
N ALA A 509 14.15 -14.48 -32.30
CA ALA A 509 14.20 -14.54 -33.75
C ALA A 509 12.99 -15.20 -34.41
N ASP A 510 12.14 -15.97 -33.69
CA ASP A 510 11.01 -16.70 -34.28
C ASP A 510 9.72 -16.51 -33.49
N ALA A 511 8.66 -16.12 -34.22
CA ALA A 511 7.30 -16.31 -33.75
C ALA A 511 7.02 -17.82 -33.71
N PRO A 512 6.41 -18.39 -32.67
CA PRO A 512 5.86 -19.72 -32.77
C PRO A 512 4.83 -19.71 -33.93
N LYS A 513 5.07 -20.62 -34.92
CA LYS A 513 4.13 -20.87 -36.01
C LYS A 513 2.82 -21.42 -35.50
#